data_9edf0721d1a62f988739424289ada646
#
_entry.id   9edf0721d1a62f988739424289ada646
#
_cell.length_a   1.000
_cell.length_b   1.000
_cell.length_c   1.000
_cell.angle_alpha   90.00
_cell.angle_beta   90.00
_cell.angle_gamma   90.00
#
_symmetry.space_group_name_H-M   'P 1'
#
loop_
_entity.id
_entity.type
_entity.pdbx_description
1 polymer ?
#
loop_
_entity_poly.entity_id
_entity_poly.type
_entity_poly.pdbx_seq_one_letter_code
_entity_poly.pdbx_strand_id
1 'polypeptide(L)'
;MSISQKHKKKPIRSFVRRSGRLTASQKRAIQTLWSKYVIETDTSKVIDLENFFDKPRNDLIMEIGFGNGSTLLESAINNPQKNFIGVEVYDSGFGQCLNDIEKQKINNVRLIYNDAVEVLKNSIKKKALAQVNIYFPDPWPKKRHHKRRLINNNFLLLLSKTMQDKGVINISTDWEDYADQIETVFVNNKRFCVIDSNLRMQKTKFENRGLALGHKIYNYSYQLD
;
A
#
# COMPACT_ATOMS: atom_id res chain seq x y z
N MET A 1 -0.47 -25.00 41.17
CA MET A 1 -0.27 -25.25 39.71
C MET A 1 -0.19 -23.91 38.99
N SER A 2 1.02 -23.50 38.61
CA SER A 2 1.28 -22.22 37.96
C SER A 2 0.98 -22.36 36.46
N ILE A 3 -0.02 -21.62 35.96
CA ILE A 3 -0.35 -21.59 34.55
C ILE A 3 0.64 -20.63 33.89
N SER A 4 1.62 -21.18 33.18
CA SER A 4 2.57 -20.47 32.34
C SER A 4 1.82 -19.58 31.35
N GLN A 5 1.84 -18.28 31.57
CA GLN A 5 1.41 -17.29 30.57
C GLN A 5 2.36 -17.39 29.36
N LYS A 6 1.94 -18.10 28.30
CA LYS A 6 2.61 -18.06 27.00
C LYS A 6 2.65 -16.61 26.54
N HIS A 7 3.82 -15.96 26.62
CA HIS A 7 4.07 -14.67 26.00
C HIS A 7 3.72 -14.77 24.51
N LYS A 8 2.58 -14.24 24.10
CA LYS A 8 2.24 -14.08 22.68
C LYS A 8 3.33 -13.20 22.06
N LYS A 9 4.21 -13.79 21.25
CA LYS A 9 5.21 -13.03 20.48
C LYS A 9 4.46 -11.94 19.69
N LYS A 10 4.90 -10.68 19.84
CA LYS A 10 4.35 -9.57 19.05
C LYS A 10 4.47 -9.91 17.56
N PRO A 11 3.45 -9.65 16.74
CA PRO A 11 3.50 -9.93 15.31
C PRO A 11 4.67 -9.16 14.66
N ILE A 12 5.34 -9.80 13.71
CA ILE A 12 6.41 -9.20 12.94
C ILE A 12 5.76 -8.23 11.97
N ARG A 13 6.08 -6.92 12.08
CA ARG A 13 5.55 -5.89 11.19
C ARG A 13 6.52 -5.58 10.06
N SER A 14 5.99 -5.30 8.89
CA SER A 14 6.76 -4.93 7.69
C SER A 14 7.30 -3.49 7.73
N PHE A 15 6.92 -2.70 8.71
CA PHE A 15 7.29 -1.29 8.86
C PHE A 15 7.73 -0.96 10.29
N VAL A 16 8.37 0.20 10.45
CA VAL A 16 8.63 0.84 11.74
C VAL A 16 7.80 2.11 11.82
N ARG A 17 6.91 2.22 12.81
CA ARG A 17 6.26 3.51 13.10
C ARG A 17 7.33 4.50 13.53
N ARG A 18 7.65 5.44 12.66
CA ARG A 18 8.47 6.61 13.00
C ARG A 18 7.50 7.74 13.29
N SER A 19 7.34 8.10 14.55
CA SER A 19 6.62 9.31 14.93
C SER A 19 7.48 10.52 14.55
N GLY A 20 7.35 10.99 13.31
CA GLY A 20 7.90 12.27 12.90
C GLY A 20 7.12 13.42 13.51
N ARG A 21 7.77 14.59 13.70
CA ARG A 21 7.07 15.80 14.17
C ARG A 21 6.09 16.27 13.09
N LEU A 22 4.78 16.24 13.40
CA LEU A 22 3.75 16.79 12.52
C LEU A 22 3.82 18.31 12.47
N THR A 23 3.67 18.89 11.29
CA THR A 23 3.43 20.33 11.15
C THR A 23 2.03 20.70 11.65
N ALA A 24 1.79 21.98 11.95
CA ALA A 24 0.48 22.45 12.36
C ALA A 24 -0.60 22.18 11.28
N SER A 25 -0.24 22.32 10.00
CA SER A 25 -1.13 22.02 8.87
C SER A 25 -1.52 20.55 8.81
N GLN A 26 -0.54 19.63 8.96
CA GLN A 26 -0.81 18.18 8.96
C GLN A 26 -1.68 17.75 10.13
N LYS A 27 -1.43 18.29 11.34
CA LYS A 27 -2.30 18.04 12.50
C LYS A 27 -3.73 18.49 12.25
N ARG A 28 -3.89 19.70 11.73
CA ARG A 28 -5.22 20.24 11.38
C ARG A 28 -5.93 19.36 10.37
N ALA A 29 -5.24 18.95 9.28
CA ALA A 29 -5.82 18.07 8.28
C ALA A 29 -6.33 16.75 8.88
N ILE A 30 -5.52 16.10 9.72
CA ILE A 30 -5.92 14.88 10.43
C ILE A 30 -7.16 15.11 11.29
N GLN A 31 -7.24 16.26 12.00
CA GLN A 31 -8.37 16.56 12.87
C GLN A 31 -9.67 16.91 12.11
N THR A 32 -9.56 17.61 10.98
CA THR A 32 -10.74 18.18 10.30
C THR A 32 -11.20 17.39 9.07
N LEU A 33 -10.31 16.63 8.42
CA LEU A 33 -10.59 15.92 7.17
C LEU A 33 -10.73 14.41 7.35
N TRP A 34 -10.50 13.90 8.56
CA TRP A 34 -10.54 12.46 8.85
C TRP A 34 -11.86 11.83 8.45
N SER A 35 -12.97 12.34 8.97
CA SER A 35 -14.31 11.80 8.70
C SER A 35 -14.72 11.87 7.22
N LYS A 36 -14.11 12.78 6.45
CA LYS A 36 -14.43 12.98 5.04
C LYS A 36 -13.69 12.00 4.12
N TYR A 37 -12.43 11.69 4.43
CA TYR A 37 -11.55 10.96 3.52
C TYR A 37 -11.02 9.63 4.06
N VAL A 38 -11.14 9.38 5.38
CA VAL A 38 -10.56 8.19 5.97
C VAL A 38 -11.60 7.12 6.23
N ILE A 39 -11.32 5.91 5.75
CA ILE A 39 -12.09 4.72 6.06
C ILE A 39 -11.52 4.10 7.32
N GLU A 40 -12.32 4.06 8.38
CA GLU A 40 -11.97 3.35 9.60
C GLU A 40 -12.17 1.85 9.39
N THR A 41 -11.10 1.10 9.64
CA THR A 41 -11.12 -0.35 9.52
C THR A 41 -11.26 -0.99 10.89
N ASP A 42 -12.36 -1.68 11.09
CA ASP A 42 -12.54 -2.60 12.20
C ASP A 42 -12.07 -4.00 11.75
N THR A 43 -11.06 -4.56 12.42
CA THR A 43 -10.52 -5.88 12.09
C THR A 43 -11.51 -7.03 12.29
N SER A 44 -12.68 -6.76 12.86
CA SER A 44 -13.77 -7.72 13.05
C SER A 44 -14.75 -7.78 11.87
N LYS A 45 -14.69 -6.82 10.93
CA LYS A 45 -15.68 -6.70 9.85
C LYS A 45 -15.02 -6.51 8.49
N VAL A 46 -15.52 -7.26 7.51
CA VAL A 46 -15.23 -7.01 6.09
C VAL A 46 -16.08 -5.84 5.62
N ILE A 47 -15.44 -4.88 4.95
CA ILE A 47 -16.07 -3.68 4.41
C ILE A 47 -16.08 -3.73 2.88
N ASP A 48 -17.15 -3.21 2.31
CA ASP A 48 -17.24 -2.92 0.89
C ASP A 48 -16.71 -1.50 0.65
N LEU A 49 -15.51 -1.40 0.11
CA LEU A 49 -14.81 -0.12 -0.08
C LEU A 49 -15.50 0.78 -1.07
N GLU A 50 -16.29 0.25 -2.03
CA GLU A 50 -17.02 1.02 -3.00
C GLU A 50 -18.10 1.91 -2.37
N ASN A 51 -18.64 1.53 -1.20
CA ASN A 51 -19.65 2.32 -0.47
C ASN A 51 -19.11 3.66 0.08
N PHE A 52 -17.80 3.88 0.04
CA PHE A 52 -17.20 5.13 0.50
C PHE A 52 -17.00 6.14 -0.63
N PHE A 53 -17.44 5.83 -1.84
CA PHE A 53 -17.35 6.71 -3.00
C PHE A 53 -18.75 7.09 -3.52
N ASP A 54 -18.89 8.32 -4.00
CA ASP A 54 -20.17 8.83 -4.56
C ASP A 54 -20.62 8.04 -5.80
N LYS A 55 -19.62 7.45 -6.50
CA LYS A 55 -19.89 6.63 -7.69
C LYS A 55 -19.13 5.32 -7.56
N PRO A 56 -19.82 4.17 -7.52
CA PRO A 56 -19.15 2.89 -7.63
C PRO A 56 -18.49 2.78 -9.01
N ARG A 57 -17.27 2.24 -9.04
CA ARG A 57 -16.47 2.07 -10.25
C ARG A 57 -15.85 0.69 -10.23
N ASN A 58 -15.83 0.02 -11.36
CA ASN A 58 -15.38 -1.38 -11.45
C ASN A 58 -13.88 -1.57 -11.13
N ASP A 59 -13.09 -0.48 -11.23
CA ASP A 59 -11.66 -0.51 -10.99
C ASP A 59 -11.31 0.18 -9.66
N LEU A 60 -11.19 -0.62 -8.61
CA LEU A 60 -10.66 -0.17 -7.32
C LEU A 60 -9.17 -0.45 -7.26
N ILE A 61 -8.36 0.60 -7.15
CA ILE A 61 -6.90 0.54 -7.08
C ILE A 61 -6.44 0.84 -5.65
N MET A 62 -5.55 0.00 -5.11
CA MET A 62 -4.96 0.22 -3.79
C MET A 62 -3.47 0.54 -3.92
N GLU A 63 -3.00 1.62 -3.28
CA GLU A 63 -1.57 1.90 -3.08
C GLU A 63 -1.19 1.65 -1.62
N ILE A 64 -0.24 0.75 -1.41
CA ILE A 64 0.27 0.38 -0.08
C ILE A 64 1.56 1.14 0.20
N GLY A 65 1.59 1.91 1.30
CA GLY A 65 2.74 2.73 1.67
C GLY A 65 2.84 3.99 0.80
N PHE A 66 1.73 4.70 0.60
CA PHE A 66 1.68 5.86 -0.31
C PHE A 66 2.57 7.05 0.12
N GLY A 67 3.16 7.02 1.31
CA GLY A 67 4.02 8.09 1.83
C GLY A 67 3.28 9.43 1.92
N ASN A 68 3.70 10.43 1.14
CA ASN A 68 3.01 11.72 1.08
C ASN A 68 1.85 11.78 0.08
N GLY A 69 1.57 10.71 -0.61
CA GLY A 69 0.43 10.57 -1.53
C GLY A 69 0.64 11.10 -2.95
N SER A 70 1.82 11.62 -3.30
CA SER A 70 2.02 12.25 -4.62
C SER A 70 1.66 11.33 -5.79
N THR A 71 2.11 10.07 -5.76
CA THR A 71 1.84 9.07 -6.82
C THR A 71 0.37 8.66 -6.84
N LEU A 72 -0.20 8.43 -5.65
CA LEU A 72 -1.61 8.08 -5.48
C LEU A 72 -2.53 9.17 -6.06
N LEU A 73 -2.30 10.44 -5.69
CA LEU A 73 -3.15 11.55 -6.10
C LEU A 73 -3.03 11.84 -7.59
N GLU A 74 -1.82 11.80 -8.14
CA GLU A 74 -1.61 11.93 -9.56
C GLU A 74 -2.31 10.82 -10.35
N SER A 75 -2.19 9.57 -9.91
CA SER A 75 -2.88 8.44 -10.52
C SER A 75 -4.40 8.64 -10.50
N ALA A 76 -4.94 9.18 -9.39
CA ALA A 76 -6.36 9.47 -9.25
C ALA A 76 -6.85 10.60 -10.17
N ILE A 77 -6.06 11.65 -10.31
CA ILE A 77 -6.37 12.80 -11.21
C ILE A 77 -6.39 12.35 -12.67
N ASN A 78 -5.39 11.55 -13.07
CA ASN A 78 -5.25 11.07 -14.44
C ASN A 78 -6.24 9.95 -14.81
N ASN A 79 -6.90 9.35 -13.82
CA ASN A 79 -7.88 8.27 -14.01
C ASN A 79 -9.18 8.56 -13.24
N PRO A 80 -9.93 9.62 -13.62
CA PRO A 80 -11.13 10.05 -12.89
C PRO A 80 -12.27 9.02 -12.94
N GLN A 81 -12.17 7.99 -13.81
CA GLN A 81 -13.11 6.87 -13.92
C GLN A 81 -12.80 5.72 -12.95
N LYS A 82 -11.70 5.76 -12.19
CA LYS A 82 -11.29 4.74 -11.23
C LYS A 82 -11.36 5.26 -9.80
N ASN A 83 -11.54 4.37 -8.83
CA ASN A 83 -11.48 4.68 -7.40
C ASN A 83 -10.14 4.23 -6.80
N PHE A 84 -9.62 5.00 -5.86
CA PHE A 84 -8.30 4.78 -5.27
C PHE A 84 -8.37 4.68 -3.75
N ILE A 85 -7.68 3.70 -3.19
CA ILE A 85 -7.47 3.54 -1.74
C ILE A 85 -5.97 3.67 -1.45
N GLY A 86 -5.60 4.61 -0.60
CA GLY A 86 -4.26 4.69 -0.03
C GLY A 86 -4.21 4.05 1.35
N VAL A 87 -3.24 3.16 1.59
CA VAL A 87 -2.99 2.58 2.92
C VAL A 87 -1.64 3.03 3.43
N GLU A 88 -1.58 3.64 4.61
CA GLU A 88 -0.35 4.18 5.18
C GLU A 88 -0.40 4.14 6.72
N VAL A 89 0.79 4.10 7.35
CA VAL A 89 0.98 4.09 8.81
C VAL A 89 1.82 5.27 9.31
N TYR A 90 2.27 6.13 8.40
CA TYR A 90 3.16 7.24 8.68
C TYR A 90 2.40 8.57 8.76
N ASP A 91 2.29 9.10 9.98
CA ASP A 91 1.44 10.26 10.30
C ASP A 91 1.67 11.49 9.42
N SER A 92 2.94 11.87 9.18
CA SER A 92 3.22 13.10 8.46
C SER A 92 2.91 13.00 6.97
N GLY A 93 3.16 11.84 6.37
CA GLY A 93 2.76 11.57 4.99
C GLY A 93 1.25 11.55 4.85
N PHE A 94 0.58 10.89 5.78
CA PHE A 94 -0.89 10.80 5.81
C PHE A 94 -1.55 12.18 5.92
N GLY A 95 -1.08 13.02 6.87
CA GLY A 95 -1.59 14.38 7.02
C GLY A 95 -1.29 15.28 5.81
N GLN A 96 -0.17 15.08 5.11
CA GLN A 96 0.11 15.78 3.87
C GLN A 96 -0.86 15.36 2.77
N CYS A 97 -1.08 14.06 2.59
CA CYS A 97 -2.01 13.54 1.58
C CYS A 97 -3.44 14.07 1.78
N LEU A 98 -3.93 14.13 3.03
CA LEU A 98 -5.24 14.74 3.36
C LEU A 98 -5.33 16.20 2.92
N ASN A 99 -4.30 17.01 3.20
CA ASN A 99 -4.24 18.40 2.75
C ASN A 99 -4.32 18.51 1.22
N ASP A 100 -3.58 17.66 0.51
CA ASP A 100 -3.49 17.71 -0.95
C ASP A 100 -4.78 17.22 -1.61
N ILE A 101 -5.46 16.20 -1.07
CA ILE A 101 -6.80 15.76 -1.53
C ILE A 101 -7.79 16.93 -1.43
N GLU A 102 -7.87 17.58 -0.28
CA GLU A 102 -8.83 18.68 -0.06
C GLU A 102 -8.51 19.88 -0.94
N LYS A 103 -7.23 20.29 -1.00
CA LYS A 103 -6.77 21.42 -1.82
C LYS A 103 -7.08 21.23 -3.32
N GLN A 104 -6.91 20.02 -3.83
CA GLN A 104 -7.11 19.69 -5.24
C GLN A 104 -8.53 19.20 -5.54
N LYS A 105 -9.40 19.10 -4.52
CA LYS A 105 -10.79 18.64 -4.61
C LYS A 105 -10.91 17.25 -5.25
N ILE A 106 -10.02 16.34 -4.89
CA ILE A 106 -10.00 14.97 -5.43
C ILE A 106 -11.08 14.16 -4.72
N ASN A 107 -12.03 13.60 -5.46
CA ASN A 107 -13.21 12.91 -4.91
C ASN A 107 -13.15 11.38 -5.03
N ASN A 108 -12.24 10.85 -5.85
CA ASN A 108 -12.07 9.43 -6.13
C ASN A 108 -10.93 8.78 -5.31
N VAL A 109 -10.52 9.39 -4.19
CA VAL A 109 -9.51 8.86 -3.26
C VAL A 109 -10.11 8.74 -1.87
N ARG A 110 -9.83 7.61 -1.20
CA ARG A 110 -10.02 7.41 0.24
C ARG A 110 -8.75 6.84 0.86
N LEU A 111 -8.56 7.08 2.14
CA LEU A 111 -7.35 6.67 2.85
C LEU A 111 -7.70 5.71 3.99
N ILE A 112 -6.79 4.79 4.29
CA ILE A 112 -6.85 3.89 5.45
C ILE A 112 -5.56 4.06 6.25
N TYR A 113 -5.70 4.42 7.53
CA TYR A 113 -4.57 4.56 8.46
C TYR A 113 -4.41 3.28 9.26
N ASN A 114 -3.79 2.24 8.67
CA ASN A 114 -3.57 0.95 9.31
C ASN A 114 -2.45 0.15 8.62
N ASP A 115 -2.05 -0.97 9.24
CA ASP A 115 -1.16 -1.97 8.64
C ASP A 115 -1.84 -2.64 7.43
N ALA A 116 -1.22 -2.53 6.26
CA ALA A 116 -1.77 -3.09 5.01
C ALA A 116 -2.03 -4.60 5.10
N VAL A 117 -1.19 -5.36 5.82
CA VAL A 117 -1.39 -6.80 6.03
C VAL A 117 -2.66 -7.06 6.83
N GLU A 118 -2.91 -6.27 7.89
CA GLU A 118 -4.13 -6.39 8.69
C GLU A 118 -5.37 -5.96 7.90
N VAL A 119 -5.27 -4.89 7.10
CA VAL A 119 -6.33 -4.42 6.21
C VAL A 119 -6.73 -5.51 5.20
N LEU A 120 -5.76 -6.04 4.45
CA LEU A 120 -6.01 -7.10 3.45
C LEU A 120 -6.57 -8.38 4.07
N LYS A 121 -6.11 -8.73 5.28
CA LYS A 121 -6.52 -9.95 5.97
C LYS A 121 -7.95 -9.89 6.50
N ASN A 122 -8.34 -8.74 7.04
CA ASN A 122 -9.52 -8.66 7.90
C ASN A 122 -10.62 -7.73 7.35
N SER A 123 -10.25 -6.75 6.52
CA SER A 123 -11.18 -5.67 6.18
C SER A 123 -11.60 -5.63 4.70
N ILE A 124 -10.83 -6.27 3.80
CA ILE A 124 -11.12 -6.19 2.37
C ILE A 124 -11.97 -7.38 1.91
N LYS A 125 -13.02 -7.07 1.17
CA LYS A 125 -13.86 -8.06 0.49
C LYS A 125 -13.04 -8.85 -0.53
N LYS A 126 -13.34 -10.14 -0.69
CA LYS A 126 -12.72 -10.96 -1.74
C LYS A 126 -12.98 -10.36 -3.12
N LYS A 127 -11.97 -10.44 -3.99
CA LYS A 127 -12.05 -9.99 -5.39
C LYS A 127 -12.49 -8.53 -5.55
N ALA A 128 -12.10 -7.66 -4.59
CA ALA A 128 -12.45 -6.25 -4.62
C ALA A 128 -11.45 -5.40 -5.44
N LEU A 129 -10.16 -5.76 -5.42
CA LEU A 129 -9.10 -4.91 -5.94
C LEU A 129 -8.75 -5.29 -7.39
N ALA A 130 -8.89 -4.35 -8.32
CA ALA A 130 -8.43 -4.51 -9.71
C ALA A 130 -6.91 -4.36 -9.82
N GLN A 131 -6.30 -3.53 -8.96
CA GLN A 131 -4.87 -3.28 -9.00
C GLN A 131 -4.34 -2.98 -7.60
N VAL A 132 -3.09 -3.42 -7.33
CA VAL A 132 -2.35 -3.07 -6.12
C VAL A 132 -0.98 -2.51 -6.50
N ASN A 133 -0.64 -1.33 -5.97
CA ASN A 133 0.64 -0.67 -6.18
C ASN A 133 1.45 -0.66 -4.90
N ILE A 134 2.74 -1.00 -4.98
CA ILE A 134 3.67 -1.06 -3.85
C ILE A 134 4.99 -0.45 -4.30
N TYR A 135 5.23 0.80 -3.96
CA TYR A 135 6.40 1.53 -4.42
C TYR A 135 7.38 1.76 -3.27
N PHE A 136 8.61 1.28 -3.45
CA PHE A 136 9.73 1.43 -2.52
C PHE A 136 9.40 0.99 -1.08
N PRO A 137 8.88 -0.24 -0.90
CA PRO A 137 8.65 -0.79 0.44
C PRO A 137 9.97 -0.91 1.20
N ASP A 138 9.92 -0.85 2.54
CA ASP A 138 11.11 -0.94 3.41
C ASP A 138 11.97 -2.16 3.05
N PRO A 139 13.24 -1.99 2.63
CA PRO A 139 14.07 -3.08 2.11
C PRO A 139 14.66 -3.97 3.21
N TRP A 140 14.70 -3.51 4.46
CA TRP A 140 15.26 -4.23 5.60
C TRP A 140 16.66 -4.83 5.31
N PRO A 141 17.73 -4.00 5.17
CA PRO A 141 19.02 -4.43 4.64
C PRO A 141 19.71 -5.57 5.43
N LYS A 142 19.47 -5.65 6.75
CA LYS A 142 20.11 -6.65 7.61
C LYS A 142 19.42 -8.01 7.45
N LYS A 143 20.14 -9.09 7.14
CA LYS A 143 19.61 -10.47 6.95
C LYS A 143 18.62 -10.90 8.04
N ARG A 144 18.90 -10.62 9.34
CA ARG A 144 18.01 -10.92 10.45
C ARG A 144 16.64 -10.21 10.37
N HIS A 145 16.52 -9.15 9.54
CA HIS A 145 15.30 -8.37 9.33
C HIS A 145 14.55 -8.72 8.04
N HIS A 146 15.09 -9.55 7.14
CA HIS A 146 14.41 -9.93 5.87
C HIS A 146 13.02 -10.51 6.11
N LYS A 147 12.79 -11.21 7.25
CA LYS A 147 11.46 -11.67 7.67
C LYS A 147 10.41 -10.56 7.86
N ARG A 148 10.82 -9.29 7.85
CA ARG A 148 9.94 -8.13 7.92
C ARG A 148 9.54 -7.61 6.53
N ARG A 149 10.23 -8.02 5.47
CA ARG A 149 9.91 -7.59 4.11
C ARG A 149 8.45 -7.90 3.79
N LEU A 150 7.76 -6.91 3.23
CA LEU A 150 6.32 -7.01 2.94
C LEU A 150 6.04 -8.12 1.92
N ILE A 151 6.83 -8.16 0.84
CA ILE A 151 6.65 -9.14 -0.23
C ILE A 151 7.19 -10.51 0.20
N ASN A 152 6.26 -11.42 0.46
CA ASN A 152 6.53 -12.81 0.83
C ASN A 152 5.30 -13.68 0.49
N ASN A 153 5.42 -15.01 0.57
CA ASN A 153 4.37 -15.94 0.17
C ASN A 153 3.03 -15.72 0.92
N ASN A 154 3.08 -15.37 2.20
CA ASN A 154 1.85 -15.10 2.97
C ASN A 154 1.14 -13.84 2.47
N PHE A 155 1.91 -12.81 2.10
CA PHE A 155 1.37 -11.58 1.54
C PHE A 155 0.76 -11.82 0.16
N LEU A 156 1.41 -12.60 -0.72
CA LEU A 156 0.84 -12.98 -2.02
C LEU A 156 -0.46 -13.79 -1.87
N LEU A 157 -0.55 -14.63 -0.83
CA LEU A 157 -1.79 -15.34 -0.52
C LEU A 157 -2.92 -14.39 -0.10
N LEU A 158 -2.63 -13.31 0.63
CA LEU A 158 -3.63 -12.29 0.96
C LEU A 158 -4.07 -11.52 -0.29
N LEU A 159 -3.12 -11.10 -1.13
CA LEU A 159 -3.40 -10.42 -2.38
C LEU A 159 -4.27 -11.28 -3.30
N SER A 160 -3.94 -12.57 -3.49
CA SER A 160 -4.74 -13.45 -4.36
C SER A 160 -6.19 -13.67 -3.88
N LYS A 161 -6.50 -13.40 -2.62
CA LYS A 161 -7.87 -13.48 -2.09
C LYS A 161 -8.65 -12.18 -2.26
N THR A 162 -7.95 -11.04 -2.24
CA THR A 162 -8.58 -9.72 -2.23
C THR A 162 -8.61 -9.07 -3.61
N MET A 163 -7.76 -9.51 -4.51
CA MET A 163 -7.73 -9.04 -5.90
C MET A 163 -8.76 -9.76 -6.77
N GLN A 164 -9.20 -9.05 -7.80
CA GLN A 164 -10.03 -9.61 -8.88
C GLN A 164 -9.19 -10.60 -9.72
N ASP A 165 -9.87 -11.50 -10.43
CA ASP A 165 -9.23 -12.33 -11.45
C ASP A 165 -8.61 -11.40 -12.51
N LYS A 166 -7.40 -11.68 -12.97
CA LYS A 166 -6.60 -10.80 -13.83
C LYS A 166 -6.20 -9.45 -13.20
N GLY A 167 -6.38 -9.28 -11.89
CA GLY A 167 -5.91 -8.10 -11.18
C GLY A 167 -4.39 -7.96 -11.24
N VAL A 168 -3.89 -6.72 -11.27
CA VAL A 168 -2.48 -6.39 -11.49
C VAL A 168 -1.79 -5.91 -10.23
N ILE A 169 -0.56 -6.37 -9.99
CA ILE A 169 0.32 -5.88 -8.95
C ILE A 169 1.50 -5.17 -9.59
N ASN A 170 1.73 -3.91 -9.22
CA ASN A 170 2.91 -3.15 -9.61
C ASN A 170 3.82 -2.94 -8.40
N ILE A 171 5.11 -3.22 -8.56
CA ILE A 171 6.10 -3.10 -7.49
C ILE A 171 7.32 -2.35 -8.05
N SER A 172 7.87 -1.41 -7.26
CA SER A 172 9.17 -0.79 -7.55
C SER A 172 10.05 -0.85 -6.31
N THR A 173 11.35 -1.08 -6.51
CA THR A 173 12.37 -1.00 -5.46
C THR A 173 13.71 -0.54 -6.04
N ASP A 174 14.53 0.13 -5.23
CA ASP A 174 15.91 0.51 -5.56
C ASP A 174 16.94 -0.36 -4.82
N TRP A 175 16.47 -1.43 -4.15
CA TRP A 175 17.30 -2.34 -3.35
C TRP A 175 17.44 -3.70 -4.03
N GLU A 176 18.61 -4.00 -4.59
CA GLU A 176 18.90 -5.18 -5.41
C GLU A 176 18.55 -6.49 -4.71
N ASP A 177 19.05 -6.73 -3.50
CA ASP A 177 18.77 -7.96 -2.74
C ASP A 177 17.26 -8.13 -2.40
N TYR A 178 16.50 -7.03 -2.36
CA TYR A 178 15.04 -7.13 -2.22
C TYR A 178 14.37 -7.38 -3.57
N ALA A 179 14.92 -6.85 -4.65
CA ALA A 179 14.48 -7.14 -6.01
C ALA A 179 14.59 -8.64 -6.32
N ASP A 180 15.74 -9.26 -5.99
CA ASP A 180 15.98 -10.71 -6.14
C ASP A 180 14.98 -11.54 -5.32
N GLN A 181 14.70 -11.11 -4.08
CA GLN A 181 13.67 -11.76 -3.27
C GLN A 181 12.28 -11.64 -3.87
N ILE A 182 11.90 -10.47 -4.40
CA ILE A 182 10.60 -10.25 -5.05
C ILE A 182 10.45 -11.22 -6.23
N GLU A 183 11.43 -11.28 -7.12
CA GLU A 183 11.41 -12.21 -8.25
C GLU A 183 11.27 -13.66 -7.79
N THR A 184 12.08 -14.08 -6.81
CA THR A 184 12.03 -15.44 -6.25
C THR A 184 10.66 -15.79 -5.69
N VAL A 185 10.03 -14.86 -4.97
CA VAL A 185 8.72 -15.08 -4.35
C VAL A 185 7.62 -15.23 -5.42
N PHE A 186 7.66 -14.44 -6.49
CA PHE A 186 6.67 -14.52 -7.57
C PHE A 186 6.89 -15.72 -8.48
N VAL A 187 8.13 -16.03 -8.89
CA VAL A 187 8.45 -17.21 -9.70
C VAL A 187 7.98 -18.51 -9.03
N ASN A 188 8.11 -18.59 -7.70
CA ASN A 188 7.65 -19.75 -6.95
C ASN A 188 6.13 -19.77 -6.67
N ASN A 189 5.39 -18.75 -7.12
CA ASN A 189 3.95 -18.64 -6.88
C ASN A 189 3.15 -18.74 -8.17
N LYS A 190 2.61 -19.94 -8.43
CA LYS A 190 1.86 -20.26 -9.68
C LYS A 190 0.56 -19.46 -9.88
N ARG A 191 0.16 -18.61 -8.94
CA ARG A 191 -1.04 -17.78 -9.07
C ARG A 191 -0.81 -16.48 -9.82
N PHE A 192 0.45 -16.11 -10.04
CA PHE A 192 0.79 -14.85 -10.67
C PHE A 192 1.71 -15.10 -11.86
N CYS A 193 1.43 -14.45 -12.97
CA CYS A 193 2.30 -14.42 -14.13
C CYS A 193 2.92 -13.03 -14.31
N VAL A 194 4.14 -13.00 -14.85
CA VAL A 194 4.80 -11.74 -15.23
C VAL A 194 4.07 -11.13 -16.42
N ILE A 195 3.85 -9.84 -16.38
CA ILE A 195 3.32 -9.07 -17.51
C ILE A 195 4.25 -7.88 -17.81
N ASP A 196 4.15 -7.34 -19.03
CA ASP A 196 4.86 -6.10 -19.34
C ASP A 196 4.41 -4.98 -18.42
N SER A 197 5.38 -4.29 -17.82
CA SER A 197 5.08 -3.25 -16.85
C SER A 197 4.48 -2.02 -17.52
N ASN A 198 3.19 -1.78 -17.32
CA ASN A 198 2.58 -0.48 -17.56
C ASN A 198 2.93 0.45 -16.41
N LEU A 199 4.12 1.03 -16.46
CA LEU A 199 4.62 1.88 -15.39
C LEU A 199 3.80 3.16 -15.28
N ARG A 200 3.68 3.65 -14.05
CA ARG A 200 3.12 4.97 -13.73
C ARG A 200 3.81 6.09 -14.53
N MET A 201 3.08 7.15 -14.82
CA MET A 201 3.59 8.27 -15.64
C MET A 201 4.67 9.10 -14.94
N GLN A 202 4.64 9.20 -13.59
CA GLN A 202 5.62 9.97 -12.82
C GLN A 202 6.43 9.13 -11.85
N LYS A 203 7.67 9.56 -11.62
CA LYS A 203 8.58 8.98 -10.65
C LYS A 203 8.24 9.42 -9.23
N THR A 204 8.30 8.48 -8.28
CA THR A 204 8.14 8.81 -6.86
C THR A 204 9.32 9.66 -6.35
N LYS A 205 9.16 10.32 -5.19
CA LYS A 205 10.27 10.99 -4.52
C LYS A 205 11.43 10.04 -4.18
N PHE A 206 11.11 8.81 -3.80
CA PHE A 206 12.12 7.79 -3.51
C PHE A 206 12.86 7.36 -4.76
N GLU A 207 12.17 7.21 -5.88
CA GLU A 207 12.77 6.91 -7.17
C GLU A 207 13.73 8.02 -7.62
N ASN A 208 13.28 9.28 -7.57
CA ASN A 208 14.14 10.42 -7.91
C ASN A 208 15.38 10.48 -7.02
N ARG A 209 15.23 10.19 -5.72
CA ARG A 209 16.35 10.12 -4.79
C ARG A 209 17.28 8.94 -5.11
N GLY A 210 16.75 7.75 -5.37
CA GLY A 210 17.53 6.57 -5.75
C GLY A 210 18.34 6.83 -7.01
N LEU A 211 17.71 7.36 -8.05
CA LEU A 211 18.38 7.74 -9.30
C LEU A 211 19.47 8.78 -9.09
N ALA A 212 19.22 9.80 -8.27
CA ALA A 212 20.23 10.82 -7.93
C ALA A 212 21.45 10.24 -7.18
N LEU A 213 21.27 9.13 -6.47
CA LEU A 213 22.33 8.37 -5.80
C LEU A 213 22.96 7.29 -6.69
N GLY A 214 22.57 7.21 -7.97
CA GLY A 214 23.06 6.21 -8.91
C GLY A 214 22.47 4.79 -8.72
N HIS A 215 21.37 4.66 -7.94
CA HIS A 215 20.75 3.37 -7.75
C HIS A 215 19.99 2.94 -9.02
N LYS A 216 20.05 1.65 -9.33
CA LYS A 216 19.19 1.03 -10.33
C LYS A 216 17.79 0.87 -9.74
N ILE A 217 16.76 1.16 -10.54
CA ILE A 217 15.36 0.95 -10.17
C ILE A 217 14.89 -0.36 -10.81
N TYR A 218 14.32 -1.23 -10.00
CA TYR A 218 13.71 -2.49 -10.41
C TYR A 218 12.20 -2.32 -10.38
N ASN A 219 11.56 -2.58 -11.51
CA ASN A 219 10.12 -2.43 -11.68
C ASN A 219 9.54 -3.77 -12.13
N TYR A 220 8.45 -4.17 -11.48
CA TYR A 220 7.78 -5.42 -11.72
C TYR A 220 6.29 -5.21 -11.89
N SER A 221 5.69 -5.93 -12.83
CA SER A 221 4.25 -6.06 -12.93
C SER A 221 3.88 -7.55 -13.04
N TYR A 222 2.91 -7.94 -12.21
CA TYR A 222 2.40 -9.30 -12.17
C TYR A 222 0.89 -9.28 -12.26
N GLN A 223 0.32 -10.27 -12.92
CA GLN A 223 -1.12 -10.45 -13.03
C GLN A 223 -1.54 -11.71 -12.28
N LEU A 224 -2.64 -11.62 -11.54
CA LEU A 224 -3.29 -12.78 -10.93
C LEU A 224 -4.00 -13.59 -12.02
N ASP A 225 -3.79 -14.90 -12.05
CA ASP A 225 -4.44 -15.83 -12.98
C ASP A 225 -5.94 -16.02 -12.70
#